data_5a982219ce7693013779f7e7453b6682
#
_entry.id   5a982219ce7693013779f7e7453b6682
#
_cell.length_a   1.000
_cell.length_b   1.000
_cell.length_c   1.000
_cell.angle_alpha   90.00
_cell.angle_beta   90.00
_cell.angle_gamma   90.00
#
_symmetry.space_group_name_H-M   'P 1'
#
loop_
_entity.id
_entity.type
_entity.pdbx_description
1 polymer ?
#
loop_
_entity_poly.entity_id
_entity_poly.type
_entity_poly.pdbx_seq_one_letter_code
_entity_poly.pdbx_strand_id
1 'polypeptide(L)'
;MMFTEPMVSLIAVVRDMDMDSVTQELLRQGVMQFIRVEEIKREWSEKLENVDPAVSQAWIAEMRKRIEGFLRPLAIPIRMPNELDLKKRRPVDLDETETKINVVADKIQAVRDKQQKVQKEIMKLESIKEQVGTYGIS
;
A
#
# COMPACT_ATOMS: atom_id res chain seq x y z
N MET A 1 30.92 0.00 -21.59
CA MET A 1 30.26 0.96 -22.48
C MET A 1 28.81 1.10 -22.07
N MET A 2 28.40 2.24 -21.62
CA MET A 2 26.98 2.52 -21.45
C MET A 2 26.41 2.88 -22.82
N PHE A 3 25.56 2.03 -23.37
CA PHE A 3 24.78 2.38 -24.55
C PHE A 3 23.60 3.24 -24.08
N THR A 4 23.63 4.52 -24.40
CA THR A 4 22.47 5.38 -24.23
C THR A 4 21.52 5.13 -25.39
N GLU A 5 20.35 4.55 -25.11
CA GLU A 5 19.30 4.45 -26.11
C GLU A 5 18.74 5.84 -26.43
N PRO A 6 18.50 6.17 -27.72
CA PRO A 6 17.94 7.44 -28.09
C PRO A 6 16.51 7.57 -27.55
N MET A 7 16.25 8.63 -26.79
CA MET A 7 14.92 8.93 -26.27
C MET A 7 14.21 9.88 -27.23
N VAL A 8 12.92 9.62 -27.44
CA VAL A 8 12.04 10.48 -28.27
C VAL A 8 11.02 11.14 -27.36
N SER A 9 10.83 12.45 -27.50
CA SER A 9 9.79 13.18 -26.79
C SER A 9 8.42 12.92 -27.42
N LEU A 10 7.45 12.50 -26.61
CA LEU A 10 6.07 12.27 -27.02
C LEU A 10 5.14 13.14 -26.17
N ILE A 11 4.21 13.82 -26.81
CA ILE A 11 3.12 14.54 -26.16
C ILE A 11 1.82 13.89 -26.60
N ALA A 12 1.05 13.39 -25.65
CA ALA A 12 -0.25 12.80 -25.88
C ALA A 12 -1.33 13.61 -25.15
N VAL A 13 -2.41 13.94 -25.86
CA VAL A 13 -3.59 14.59 -25.29
C VAL A 13 -4.68 13.52 -25.15
N VAL A 14 -5.14 13.34 -23.93
CA VAL A 14 -6.10 12.30 -23.57
C VAL A 14 -7.31 12.96 -22.90
N ARG A 15 -8.50 12.40 -23.09
CA ARG A 15 -9.70 12.85 -22.36
C ARG A 15 -9.56 12.49 -20.90
N ASP A 16 -10.11 13.33 -20.03
CA ASP A 16 -10.05 13.15 -18.58
C ASP A 16 -10.54 11.76 -18.15
N MET A 17 -11.66 11.30 -18.69
CA MET A 17 -12.23 9.98 -18.38
C MET A 17 -11.33 8.79 -18.78
N ASP A 18 -10.42 8.96 -19.72
CA ASP A 18 -9.55 7.91 -20.24
C ASP A 18 -8.14 8.00 -19.63
N MET A 19 -7.84 9.06 -18.86
CA MET A 19 -6.51 9.36 -18.35
C MET A 19 -5.92 8.24 -17.49
N ASP A 20 -6.71 7.71 -16.55
CA ASP A 20 -6.25 6.65 -15.66
C ASP A 20 -5.92 5.37 -16.43
N SER A 21 -6.78 4.98 -17.37
CA SER A 21 -6.58 3.77 -18.20
C SER A 21 -5.34 3.89 -19.08
N VAL A 22 -5.16 5.04 -19.70
CA VAL A 22 -4.00 5.30 -20.57
C VAL A 22 -2.72 5.36 -19.74
N THR A 23 -2.74 6.04 -18.61
CA THR A 23 -1.57 6.14 -17.71
C THR A 23 -1.16 4.78 -17.20
N GLN A 24 -2.11 3.95 -16.77
CA GLN A 24 -1.83 2.59 -16.32
C GLN A 24 -1.21 1.72 -17.41
N GLU A 25 -1.74 1.81 -18.64
CA GLU A 25 -1.18 1.06 -19.77
C GLU A 25 0.24 1.52 -20.13
N LEU A 26 0.50 2.82 -20.13
CA LEU A 26 1.83 3.37 -20.38
C LEU A 26 2.83 2.96 -19.30
N LEU A 27 2.42 2.97 -18.02
CA LEU A 27 3.23 2.47 -16.92
C LEU A 27 3.50 0.97 -17.04
N ARG A 28 2.52 0.20 -17.51
CA ARG A 28 2.65 -1.23 -17.73
C ARG A 28 3.69 -1.55 -18.82
N GLN A 29 3.77 -0.73 -19.86
CA GLN A 29 4.76 -0.87 -20.92
C GLN A 29 6.20 -0.66 -20.40
N GLY A 30 6.38 0.21 -19.40
CA GLY A 30 7.67 0.42 -18.74
C GLY A 30 8.74 1.05 -19.62
N VAL A 31 8.34 1.65 -20.76
CA VAL A 31 9.26 2.25 -21.75
C VAL A 31 9.21 3.77 -21.77
N MET A 32 8.41 4.37 -20.89
CA MET A 32 8.18 5.81 -20.86
C MET A 32 8.63 6.42 -19.53
N GLN A 33 9.23 7.59 -19.62
CA GLN A 33 9.51 8.47 -18.50
C GLN A 33 8.56 9.67 -18.57
N PHE A 34 7.74 9.84 -17.53
CA PHE A 34 6.85 10.99 -17.42
C PHE A 34 7.62 12.20 -16.95
N ILE A 35 7.39 13.33 -17.60
CA ILE A 35 7.98 14.62 -17.27
C ILE A 35 6.84 15.56 -16.89
N ARG A 36 7.07 16.41 -15.90
CA ARG A 36 6.09 17.41 -15.51
C ARG A 36 5.96 18.48 -16.61
N VAL A 37 4.73 18.96 -16.82
CA VAL A 37 4.43 19.95 -17.85
C VAL A 37 5.24 21.23 -17.66
N GLU A 38 5.49 21.62 -16.41
CA GLU A 38 6.28 22.81 -16.06
C GLU A 38 7.73 22.71 -16.53
N GLU A 39 8.24 21.49 -16.73
CA GLU A 39 9.61 21.24 -17.21
C GLU A 39 9.74 21.35 -18.73
N ILE A 40 8.61 21.32 -19.46
CA ILE A 40 8.64 21.26 -20.93
C ILE A 40 8.66 22.64 -21.56
N LYS A 41 7.72 23.50 -21.28
CA LYS A 41 7.64 24.91 -21.74
C LYS A 41 6.60 25.69 -20.94
N ARG A 42 6.92 26.96 -20.62
CA ARG A 42 5.99 27.87 -19.94
C ARG A 42 4.64 28.06 -20.66
N GLU A 43 4.65 28.06 -22.00
CA GLU A 43 3.43 28.19 -22.79
C GLU A 43 2.38 27.10 -22.61
N TRP A 44 2.80 25.91 -22.23
CA TRP A 44 1.90 24.77 -21.99
C TRP A 44 1.39 24.75 -20.56
N SER A 45 2.20 25.18 -19.59
CA SER A 45 1.79 25.22 -18.18
C SER A 45 0.67 26.24 -17.92
N GLU A 46 0.54 27.27 -18.76
CA GLU A 46 -0.53 28.28 -18.66
C GLU A 46 -1.86 27.80 -19.27
N LYS A 47 -1.83 26.80 -20.15
CA LYS A 47 -3.00 26.31 -20.90
C LYS A 47 -3.55 24.98 -20.38
N LEU A 48 -2.78 24.27 -19.58
CA LEU A 48 -3.17 22.97 -19.04
C LEU A 48 -3.49 23.12 -17.56
N GLU A 49 -4.72 22.78 -17.19
CA GLU A 49 -5.11 22.68 -15.80
C GLU A 49 -4.52 21.41 -15.18
N ASN A 50 -4.00 21.53 -13.96
CA ASN A 50 -3.61 20.36 -13.19
C ASN A 50 -4.88 19.58 -12.83
N VAL A 51 -4.97 18.36 -13.33
CA VAL A 51 -6.03 17.45 -12.91
C VAL A 51 -5.59 16.78 -11.61
N ASP A 52 -6.36 17.00 -10.55
CA ASP A 52 -6.13 16.26 -9.32
C ASP A 52 -6.36 14.77 -9.56
N PRO A 53 -5.42 13.92 -9.15
CA PRO A 53 -5.60 12.49 -9.30
C PRO A 53 -6.88 12.05 -8.57
N ALA A 54 -7.67 11.19 -9.20
CA ALA A 54 -8.93 10.66 -8.65
C ALA A 54 -8.72 10.03 -7.26
N VAL A 55 -7.50 9.60 -6.98
CA VAL A 55 -7.09 9.07 -5.68
C VAL A 55 -6.04 9.99 -5.08
N SER A 56 -6.34 10.56 -3.92
CA SER A 56 -5.38 11.41 -3.22
C SER A 56 -4.15 10.59 -2.80
N GLN A 57 -2.97 11.19 -2.93
CA GLN A 57 -1.73 10.59 -2.42
C GLN A 57 -1.83 10.26 -0.92
N ALA A 58 -2.60 11.06 -0.17
CA ALA A 58 -2.85 10.84 1.25
C ALA A 58 -3.58 9.51 1.50
N TRP A 59 -4.60 9.19 0.69
CA TRP A 59 -5.31 7.92 0.80
C TRP A 59 -4.39 6.71 0.53
N ILE A 60 -3.57 6.80 -0.54
CA ILE A 60 -2.60 5.74 -0.87
C ILE A 60 -1.60 5.54 0.26
N ALA A 61 -1.07 6.64 0.82
CA ALA A 61 -0.12 6.59 1.93
C ALA A 61 -0.76 5.97 3.19
N GLU A 62 -2.02 6.28 3.48
CA GLU A 62 -2.76 5.70 4.59
C GLU A 62 -2.98 4.19 4.40
N MET A 63 -3.46 3.76 3.24
CA MET A 63 -3.66 2.34 2.94
C MET A 63 -2.35 1.56 3.03
N ARG A 64 -1.27 2.11 2.48
CA ARG A 64 0.06 1.53 2.60
C ARG A 64 0.48 1.38 4.06
N LYS A 65 0.33 2.42 4.87
CA LYS A 65 0.65 2.39 6.30
C LYS A 65 -0.15 1.33 7.06
N ARG A 66 -1.43 1.17 6.74
CA ARG A 66 -2.29 0.13 7.33
C ARG A 66 -1.79 -1.27 6.98
N ILE A 67 -1.48 -1.52 5.71
CA ILE A 67 -0.96 -2.81 5.24
C ILE A 67 0.39 -3.11 5.92
N GLU A 68 1.31 -2.16 5.95
CA GLU A 68 2.60 -2.30 6.62
C GLU A 68 2.43 -2.59 8.12
N GLY A 69 1.44 -1.96 8.76
CA GLY A 69 1.07 -2.21 10.15
C GLY A 69 0.58 -3.63 10.43
N PHE A 70 -0.02 -4.31 9.44
CA PHE A 70 -0.40 -5.72 9.54
C PHE A 70 0.78 -6.67 9.29
N LEU A 71 1.64 -6.35 8.35
CA LEU A 71 2.76 -7.20 7.96
C LEU A 71 3.90 -7.20 8.98
N ARG A 72 4.17 -6.05 9.60
CA ARG A 72 5.27 -5.88 10.55
C ARG A 72 5.20 -6.82 11.76
N PRO A 73 4.07 -6.96 12.48
CA PRO A 73 3.96 -7.90 13.60
C PRO A 73 4.08 -9.37 13.19
N LEU A 74 3.77 -9.68 11.93
CA LEU A 74 3.85 -11.03 11.36
C LEU A 74 5.24 -11.36 10.82
N ALA A 75 6.20 -10.44 10.91
CA ALA A 75 7.54 -10.55 10.35
C ALA A 75 7.53 -10.91 8.85
N ILE A 76 6.50 -10.48 8.12
CA ILE A 76 6.40 -10.67 6.67
C ILE A 76 7.19 -9.55 5.97
N PRO A 77 8.23 -9.88 5.20
CA PRO A 77 9.01 -8.89 4.52
C PRO A 77 8.22 -8.21 3.41
N ILE A 78 8.29 -6.89 3.36
CA ILE A 78 7.74 -6.10 2.25
C ILE A 78 8.72 -6.20 1.10
N ARG A 79 8.34 -6.92 0.04
CA ARG A 79 9.15 -7.04 -1.16
C ARG A 79 8.78 -5.95 -2.15
N MET A 80 9.78 -5.26 -2.66
CA MET A 80 9.57 -4.39 -3.81
C MET A 80 9.29 -5.25 -5.04
N PRO A 81 8.25 -4.93 -5.83
CA PRO A 81 7.96 -5.66 -7.05
C PRO A 81 9.08 -5.46 -8.07
N ASN A 82 9.42 -6.50 -8.79
CA ASN A 82 10.33 -6.40 -9.94
C ASN A 82 9.57 -5.93 -11.20
N GLU A 83 10.29 -5.62 -12.26
CA GLU A 83 9.69 -5.15 -13.52
C GLU A 83 8.71 -6.14 -14.14
N LEU A 84 8.97 -7.45 -13.99
CA LEU A 84 8.08 -8.51 -14.47
C LEU A 84 6.76 -8.55 -13.70
N ASP A 85 6.80 -8.30 -12.40
CA ASP A 85 5.62 -8.22 -11.57
C ASP A 85 4.79 -6.98 -11.94
N LEU A 86 5.43 -5.86 -12.26
CA LEU A 86 4.77 -4.64 -12.71
C LEU A 86 4.03 -4.86 -14.04
N LYS A 87 4.64 -5.58 -14.99
CA LYS A 87 4.02 -5.89 -16.29
C LYS A 87 2.80 -6.82 -16.19
N LYS A 88 2.74 -7.66 -15.17
CA LYS A 88 1.63 -8.61 -14.94
C LYS A 88 0.49 -8.04 -14.10
N ARG A 89 0.62 -6.83 -13.59
CA ARG A 89 -0.40 -6.23 -12.72
C ARG A 89 -1.71 -5.99 -13.47
N ARG A 90 -2.78 -6.35 -12.78
CA ARG A 90 -4.12 -5.95 -13.16
C ARG A 90 -4.44 -4.58 -12.53
N PRO A 91 -5.35 -3.80 -13.13
CA PRO A 91 -5.89 -2.63 -12.47
C PRO A 91 -6.40 -2.99 -11.09
N VAL A 92 -6.08 -2.17 -10.10
CA VAL A 92 -6.51 -2.37 -8.72
C VAL A 92 -7.82 -1.63 -8.53
N ASP A 93 -8.87 -2.36 -8.17
CA ASP A 93 -10.11 -1.76 -7.69
C ASP A 93 -9.86 -1.26 -6.26
N LEU A 94 -10.00 0.05 -6.08
CA LEU A 94 -9.69 0.73 -4.83
C LEU A 94 -10.72 0.42 -3.74
N ASP A 95 -12.00 0.39 -4.10
CA ASP A 95 -13.11 0.12 -3.18
C ASP A 95 -13.05 -1.33 -2.70
N GLU A 96 -12.81 -2.27 -3.62
CA GLU A 96 -12.60 -3.67 -3.28
C GLU A 96 -11.37 -3.86 -2.38
N THR A 97 -10.29 -3.13 -2.67
CA THR A 97 -9.06 -3.20 -1.88
C THR A 97 -9.27 -2.68 -0.46
N GLU A 98 -9.95 -1.54 -0.31
CA GLU A 98 -10.27 -0.97 1.00
C GLU A 98 -11.15 -1.92 1.81
N THR A 99 -12.16 -2.51 1.17
CA THR A 99 -13.04 -3.51 1.81
C THR A 99 -12.24 -4.71 2.31
N LYS A 100 -11.31 -5.23 1.51
CA LYS A 100 -10.44 -6.35 1.91
C LYS A 100 -9.53 -5.98 3.08
N ILE A 101 -8.98 -4.77 3.08
CA ILE A 101 -8.14 -4.26 4.17
C ILE A 101 -8.96 -4.17 5.46
N ASN A 102 -10.19 -3.68 5.40
CA ASN A 102 -11.07 -3.59 6.56
C ASN A 102 -11.40 -4.98 7.14
N VAL A 103 -11.74 -5.95 6.31
CA VAL A 103 -11.98 -7.33 6.73
C VAL A 103 -10.75 -7.95 7.40
N VAL A 104 -9.56 -7.69 6.88
CA VAL A 104 -8.31 -8.18 7.50
C VAL A 104 -8.07 -7.48 8.84
N ALA A 105 -8.30 -6.17 8.93
CA ALA A 105 -8.17 -5.41 10.17
C ALA A 105 -9.07 -5.98 11.28
N ASP A 106 -10.33 -6.26 10.98
CA ASP A 106 -11.29 -6.81 11.93
C ASP A 106 -10.86 -8.20 12.42
N LYS A 107 -10.37 -9.05 11.52
CA LYS A 107 -9.85 -10.37 11.90
C LYS A 107 -8.63 -10.28 12.80
N ILE A 108 -7.70 -9.37 12.51
CA ILE A 108 -6.51 -9.15 13.33
C ILE A 108 -6.91 -8.64 14.70
N GLN A 109 -7.87 -7.70 14.78
CA GLN A 109 -8.36 -7.18 16.04
C GLN A 109 -9.01 -8.30 16.88
N ALA A 110 -9.85 -9.12 16.27
CA ALA A 110 -10.47 -10.25 16.98
C ALA A 110 -9.44 -11.25 17.54
N VAL A 111 -8.36 -11.51 16.81
CA VAL A 111 -7.26 -12.37 17.28
C VAL A 111 -6.52 -11.72 18.45
N ARG A 112 -6.22 -10.43 18.36
CA ARG A 112 -5.57 -9.67 19.44
C ARG A 112 -6.42 -9.67 20.73
N ASP A 113 -7.72 -9.48 20.61
CA ASP A 113 -8.64 -9.50 21.75
C ASP A 113 -8.66 -10.88 22.43
N LYS A 114 -8.65 -11.97 21.63
CA LYS A 114 -8.52 -13.34 22.16
C LYS A 114 -7.17 -13.52 22.85
N GLN A 115 -6.09 -13.07 22.25
CA GLN A 115 -4.76 -13.18 22.84
C GLN A 115 -4.67 -12.44 24.17
N GLN A 116 -5.23 -11.23 24.26
CA GLN A 116 -5.28 -10.48 25.52
C GLN A 116 -6.09 -11.19 26.61
N LYS A 117 -7.23 -11.82 26.23
CA LYS A 117 -8.02 -12.59 27.19
C LYS A 117 -7.23 -13.78 27.72
N VAL A 118 -6.62 -14.57 26.85
CA VAL A 118 -5.78 -15.71 27.24
C VAL A 118 -4.62 -15.26 28.13
N GLN A 119 -3.95 -14.16 27.78
CA GLN A 119 -2.86 -13.62 28.58
C GLN A 119 -3.32 -13.24 30.00
N LYS A 120 -4.50 -12.61 30.14
CA LYS A 120 -5.08 -12.30 31.45
C LYS A 120 -5.42 -13.54 32.24
N GLU A 121 -5.94 -14.59 31.61
CA GLU A 121 -6.23 -15.88 32.26
C GLU A 121 -4.95 -16.56 32.73
N ILE A 122 -3.89 -16.55 31.92
CA ILE A 122 -2.57 -17.10 32.31
C ILE A 122 -2.06 -16.38 33.55
N MET A 123 -2.02 -15.02 33.54
CA MET A 123 -1.58 -14.23 34.68
C MET A 123 -2.41 -14.56 35.97
N LYS A 124 -3.72 -14.71 35.83
CA LYS A 124 -4.59 -15.05 36.92
C LYS A 124 -4.27 -16.44 37.48
N LEU A 125 -4.05 -17.43 36.60
CA LEU A 125 -3.71 -18.80 37.01
C LEU A 125 -2.33 -18.87 37.65
N GLU A 126 -1.36 -18.12 37.13
CA GLU A 126 -0.02 -18.02 37.72
C GLU A 126 -0.08 -17.41 39.12
N SER A 127 -0.85 -16.34 39.33
CA SER A 127 -1.06 -15.77 40.64
C SER A 127 -1.73 -16.74 41.64
N ILE A 128 -2.73 -17.50 41.20
CA ILE A 128 -3.35 -18.55 42.02
C ILE A 128 -2.36 -19.64 42.35
N LYS A 129 -1.55 -20.07 41.38
CA LYS A 129 -0.50 -21.09 41.59
C LYS A 129 0.51 -20.64 42.63
N GLU A 130 0.96 -19.36 42.58
CA GLU A 130 1.86 -18.79 43.58
C GLU A 130 1.24 -18.81 45.00
N GLN A 131 -0.04 -18.36 45.08
CA GLN A 131 -0.74 -18.37 46.36
C GLN A 131 -0.89 -19.78 46.95
N VAL A 132 -1.27 -20.76 46.13
CA VAL A 132 -1.35 -22.16 46.54
C VAL A 132 0.01 -22.74 46.93
N GLY A 133 1.07 -22.38 46.16
CA GLY A 133 2.46 -22.77 46.47
C GLY A 133 2.93 -22.24 47.81
N THR A 134 2.53 -21.00 48.15
CA THR A 134 2.89 -20.35 49.42
C THR A 134 2.15 -20.99 50.62
N TYR A 135 0.91 -21.44 50.44
CA TYR A 135 0.14 -22.08 51.50
C TYR A 135 0.40 -23.59 51.60
N GLY A 136 1.01 -24.24 50.59
CA GLY A 136 1.32 -25.67 50.59
C GLY A 136 2.64 -26.05 51.27
N ILE A 137 3.37 -25.13 51.85
CA ILE A 137 4.63 -25.32 52.58
C ILE A 137 4.39 -25.16 54.09
N SER A 138 3.32 -25.70 54.60
CA SER A 138 3.09 -25.77 56.07
C SER A 138 3.20 -27.20 56.55
#